data_5fa7bcd2c2c1faa1f7cd565da5e3c799
#
_entry.id   5fa7bcd2c2c1faa1f7cd565da5e3c799
#
_cell.length_a   1.000
_cell.length_b   1.000
_cell.length_c   1.000
_cell.angle_alpha   90.00
_cell.angle_beta   90.00
_cell.angle_gamma   90.00
#
_symmetry.space_group_name_H-M   'P 1'
#
loop_
_entity.id
_entity.type
_entity.pdbx_description
1 polymer ?
#
loop_
_entity_poly.entity_id
_entity_poly.type
_entity_poly.pdbx_seq_one_letter_code
_entity_poly.pdbx_strand_id
1 'polypeptide(L)'
;MRKNSVKSPIVKAAVESIASHRYAWAGAALALLALVVAACLSWNTSAVQHFVSKYPGVATGAEFEGNAAWVCALHALNIFFMALIVKTGMQVRFSRRGAGYLKPKWPRKSPKVSVLQFTHVLVDVLWMVSGLVYVVLMFISGRWVRLIPTSWDVFAHSASVALQYLSFHWPADNGWIAYNALQMLTYFAVVFILTPLAIITGWRMSTLWPKKWNQAFPMPWARAIHFPTMIAYGLFVVVHLVLVASTGLIQNLNHMFAARNDNSLWGLVVAVVVLALTAFATWGLKPVLMRTFATLFGRVTRR
;
A
#
# COMPACT_ATOMS: atom_id res chain seq x y z
N MET A 1 16.16 38.25 15.78
CA MET A 1 16.14 36.79 16.03
C MET A 1 15.61 36.08 14.79
N ARG A 2 16.47 35.57 13.89
CA ARG A 2 16.07 34.77 12.72
C ARG A 2 15.87 33.32 13.18
N LYS A 3 14.62 32.84 13.18
CA LYS A 3 14.30 31.43 13.35
C LYS A 3 14.75 30.67 12.08
N ASN A 4 15.94 30.11 12.10
CA ASN A 4 16.33 29.10 11.12
C ASN A 4 15.55 27.82 11.42
N SER A 5 14.43 27.60 10.71
CA SER A 5 13.76 26.29 10.70
C SER A 5 14.66 25.33 9.96
N VAL A 6 15.42 24.51 10.68
CA VAL A 6 16.20 23.40 10.12
C VAL A 6 15.21 22.40 9.56
N LYS A 7 14.83 22.55 8.29
CA LYS A 7 14.06 21.52 7.56
C LYS A 7 14.88 20.23 7.62
N SER A 8 14.26 19.14 8.06
CA SER A 8 14.89 17.82 8.12
C SER A 8 15.58 17.52 6.79
N PRO A 9 16.84 17.00 6.79
CA PRO A 9 17.56 16.67 5.58
C PRO A 9 16.81 15.69 4.66
N ILE A 10 15.89 14.90 5.22
CA ILE A 10 14.99 14.02 4.48
C ILE A 10 13.99 14.84 3.65
N VAL A 11 13.40 15.87 4.23
CA VAL A 11 12.45 16.76 3.53
C VAL A 11 13.16 17.51 2.41
N LYS A 12 14.39 18.00 2.66
CA LYS A 12 15.17 18.70 1.64
C LYS A 12 15.51 17.79 0.45
N ALA A 13 15.98 16.57 0.69
CA ALA A 13 16.28 15.60 -0.37
C ALA A 13 15.03 15.17 -1.18
N ALA A 14 13.88 15.03 -0.51
CA ALA A 14 12.62 14.73 -1.17
C ALA A 14 12.15 15.91 -2.06
N VAL A 15 12.24 17.13 -1.56
CA VAL A 15 11.87 18.34 -2.32
C VAL A 15 12.79 18.54 -3.54
N GLU A 16 14.09 18.32 -3.40
CA GLU A 16 15.06 18.41 -4.51
C GLU A 16 14.77 17.34 -5.59
N SER A 17 14.42 16.13 -5.18
CA SER A 17 14.01 15.05 -6.11
C SER A 17 12.71 15.40 -6.86
N ILE A 18 11.72 15.98 -6.19
CA ILE A 18 10.46 16.42 -6.82
C ILE A 18 10.74 17.58 -7.80
N ALA A 19 11.58 18.53 -7.41
CA ALA A 19 11.90 19.70 -8.25
C ALA A 19 12.63 19.29 -9.53
N SER A 20 13.48 18.28 -9.51
CA SER A 20 14.21 17.79 -10.70
C SER A 20 13.30 17.15 -11.75
N HIS A 21 12.09 16.70 -11.36
CA HIS A 21 11.11 16.07 -12.26
C HIS A 21 9.88 16.94 -12.53
N ARG A 22 9.96 18.24 -12.23
CA ARG A 22 8.79 19.15 -12.34
C ARG A 22 8.08 19.12 -13.69
N TYR A 23 8.80 19.01 -14.80
CA TYR A 23 8.20 18.94 -16.13
C TYR A 23 7.48 17.61 -16.39
N ALA A 24 8.00 16.50 -15.87
CA ALA A 24 7.35 15.18 -15.93
C ALA A 24 6.03 15.20 -15.13
N TRP A 25 6.05 15.78 -13.93
CA TRP A 25 4.84 15.94 -13.11
C TRP A 25 3.81 16.87 -13.76
N ALA A 26 4.26 17.98 -14.34
CA ALA A 26 3.37 18.89 -15.08
C ALA A 26 2.76 18.20 -16.31
N GLY A 27 3.55 17.44 -17.06
CA GLY A 27 3.06 16.65 -18.19
C GLY A 27 2.04 15.59 -17.78
N ALA A 28 2.28 14.87 -16.68
CA ALA A 28 1.35 13.89 -16.13
C ALA A 28 0.02 14.55 -15.67
N ALA A 29 0.10 15.70 -15.01
CA ALA A 29 -1.08 16.46 -14.60
C ALA A 29 -1.91 16.96 -15.79
N LEU A 30 -1.25 17.45 -16.84
CA LEU A 30 -1.92 17.88 -18.08
C LEU A 30 -2.56 16.70 -18.81
N ALA A 31 -1.89 15.55 -18.88
CA ALA A 31 -2.46 14.34 -19.48
C ALA A 31 -3.70 13.85 -18.70
N LEU A 32 -3.64 13.85 -17.37
CA LEU A 32 -4.79 13.50 -16.53
C LEU A 32 -5.95 14.49 -16.75
N LEU A 33 -5.67 15.79 -16.78
CA LEU A 33 -6.69 16.81 -17.06
C LEU A 33 -7.33 16.61 -18.43
N ALA A 34 -6.54 16.31 -19.47
CA ALA A 34 -7.05 16.03 -20.81
C ALA A 34 -7.96 14.79 -20.82
N LEU A 35 -7.59 13.73 -20.08
CA LEU A 35 -8.42 12.53 -19.93
C LEU A 35 -9.74 12.83 -19.23
N VAL A 36 -9.72 13.61 -18.16
CA VAL A 36 -10.94 14.05 -17.44
C VAL A 36 -11.85 14.87 -18.36
N VAL A 37 -11.30 15.86 -19.07
CA VAL A 37 -12.06 16.67 -20.02
C VAL A 37 -12.67 15.82 -21.13
N ALA A 38 -11.89 14.90 -21.72
CA ALA A 38 -12.38 13.99 -22.75
C ALA A 38 -13.52 13.09 -22.24
N ALA A 39 -13.38 12.54 -21.03
CA ALA A 39 -14.41 11.73 -20.38
C ALA A 39 -15.70 12.54 -20.15
N CYS A 40 -15.60 13.76 -19.61
CA CYS A 40 -16.75 14.63 -19.41
C CYS A 40 -17.45 15.01 -20.73
N LEU A 41 -16.71 15.38 -21.77
CA LEU A 41 -17.26 15.77 -23.05
C LEU A 41 -17.92 14.59 -23.80
N SER A 42 -17.35 13.37 -23.66
CA SER A 42 -17.88 12.18 -24.33
C SER A 42 -19.04 11.51 -23.57
N TRP A 43 -19.28 11.85 -22.31
CA TRP A 43 -20.22 11.16 -21.43
C TRP A 43 -21.62 11.01 -22.03
N ASN A 44 -22.18 12.10 -22.60
CA ASN A 44 -23.54 12.09 -23.16
C ASN A 44 -23.63 11.51 -24.58
N THR A 45 -22.55 10.98 -25.13
CA THR A 45 -22.60 10.34 -26.45
C THR A 45 -23.29 8.99 -26.37
N SER A 46 -24.05 8.62 -27.40
CA SER A 46 -24.76 7.33 -27.45
C SER A 46 -23.79 6.13 -27.33
N ALA A 47 -22.59 6.27 -27.88
CA ALA A 47 -21.55 5.23 -27.80
C ALA A 47 -21.09 4.97 -26.38
N VAL A 48 -20.83 6.02 -25.60
CA VAL A 48 -20.41 5.91 -24.18
C VAL A 48 -21.54 5.38 -23.34
N GLN A 49 -22.78 5.87 -23.52
CA GLN A 49 -23.95 5.39 -22.76
C GLN A 49 -24.25 3.91 -23.05
N HIS A 50 -24.12 3.49 -24.31
CA HIS A 50 -24.27 2.08 -24.67
C HIS A 50 -23.15 1.21 -24.04
N PHE A 51 -21.91 1.69 -24.05
CA PHE A 51 -20.78 0.98 -23.45
C PHE A 51 -20.96 0.81 -21.92
N VAL A 52 -21.31 1.89 -21.22
CA VAL A 52 -21.54 1.86 -19.75
C VAL A 52 -22.73 0.99 -19.39
N SER A 53 -23.83 1.04 -20.14
CA SER A 53 -24.99 0.17 -19.92
C SER A 53 -24.68 -1.31 -20.15
N LYS A 54 -23.82 -1.63 -21.12
CA LYS A 54 -23.38 -3.00 -21.41
C LYS A 54 -22.42 -3.54 -20.35
N TYR A 55 -21.58 -2.66 -19.78
CA TYR A 55 -20.56 -3.00 -18.78
C TYR A 55 -20.73 -2.12 -17.52
N PRO A 56 -21.74 -2.41 -16.67
CA PRO A 56 -22.13 -1.50 -15.59
C PRO A 56 -21.12 -1.38 -14.43
N GLY A 57 -20.11 -2.26 -14.36
CA GLY A 57 -19.00 -2.06 -13.42
C GLY A 57 -18.59 -3.30 -12.61
N VAL A 58 -19.44 -4.30 -12.45
CA VAL A 58 -19.12 -5.53 -11.70
C VAL A 58 -18.80 -6.66 -12.67
N ALA A 59 -17.62 -7.27 -12.51
CA ALA A 59 -17.23 -8.41 -13.32
C ALA A 59 -18.03 -9.67 -12.99
N THR A 60 -18.26 -10.54 -13.99
CA THR A 60 -19.00 -11.78 -13.81
C THR A 60 -18.33 -12.69 -12.76
N GLY A 61 -19.12 -13.20 -11.81
CA GLY A 61 -18.67 -14.11 -10.75
C GLY A 61 -17.90 -13.45 -9.60
N ALA A 62 -17.87 -12.11 -9.54
CA ALA A 62 -17.16 -11.35 -8.48
C ALA A 62 -17.97 -11.19 -7.18
N GLU A 63 -19.22 -11.63 -7.16
CA GLU A 63 -20.14 -11.43 -6.04
C GLU A 63 -19.81 -12.37 -4.87
N PHE A 64 -19.69 -11.76 -3.69
CA PHE A 64 -19.55 -12.48 -2.41
C PHE A 64 -19.95 -11.53 -1.28
N GLU A 65 -21.06 -11.81 -0.61
CA GLU A 65 -21.64 -10.90 0.37
C GLU A 65 -20.77 -10.73 1.62
N GLY A 66 -20.62 -9.50 2.02
CA GLY A 66 -20.08 -9.07 3.31
C GLY A 66 -18.57 -9.20 3.48
N ASN A 67 -18.07 -8.61 4.54
CA ASN A 67 -16.70 -8.79 5.04
C ASN A 67 -16.72 -9.55 6.37
N ALA A 68 -15.85 -10.53 6.51
CA ALA A 68 -15.66 -11.22 7.79
C ALA A 68 -14.82 -10.37 8.75
N ALA A 69 -15.00 -10.54 10.05
CA ALA A 69 -14.24 -9.80 11.06
C ALA A 69 -12.71 -9.95 10.89
N TRP A 70 -12.23 -11.12 10.45
CA TRP A 70 -10.80 -11.33 10.18
C TRP A 70 -10.28 -10.49 9.01
N VAL A 71 -11.12 -10.16 7.99
CA VAL A 71 -10.76 -9.23 6.91
C VAL A 71 -10.49 -7.85 7.48
N CYS A 72 -11.40 -7.37 8.35
CA CYS A 72 -11.27 -6.07 9.02
C CYS A 72 -10.01 -6.02 9.91
N ALA A 73 -9.76 -7.07 10.69
CA ALA A 73 -8.58 -7.15 11.56
C ALA A 73 -7.27 -7.14 10.76
N LEU A 74 -7.18 -7.94 9.69
CA LEU A 74 -5.98 -7.98 8.84
C LEU A 74 -5.81 -6.72 8.00
N HIS A 75 -6.90 -6.04 7.62
CA HIS A 75 -6.83 -4.71 7.01
C HIS A 75 -6.26 -3.67 7.99
N ALA A 76 -6.71 -3.67 9.23
CA ALA A 76 -6.16 -2.79 10.28
C ALA A 76 -4.67 -3.07 10.53
N LEU A 77 -4.25 -4.35 10.63
CA LEU A 77 -2.84 -4.74 10.74
C LEU A 77 -2.03 -4.33 9.51
N ASN A 78 -2.61 -4.43 8.31
CA ASN A 78 -1.94 -3.97 7.09
C ASN A 78 -1.66 -2.47 7.12
N ILE A 79 -2.62 -1.63 7.54
CA ILE A 79 -2.42 -0.19 7.74
C ILE A 79 -1.27 0.06 8.72
N PHE A 80 -1.29 -0.62 9.86
CA PHE A 80 -0.29 -0.50 10.91
C PHE A 80 1.11 -0.84 10.41
N PHE A 81 1.28 -2.02 9.83
CA PHE A 81 2.60 -2.46 9.33
C PHE A 81 3.08 -1.62 8.15
N MET A 82 2.22 -1.28 7.19
CA MET A 82 2.60 -0.45 6.05
C MET A 82 3.13 0.92 6.48
N ALA A 83 2.49 1.56 7.46
CA ALA A 83 2.99 2.84 8.00
C ALA A 83 4.39 2.70 8.62
N LEU A 84 4.64 1.61 9.37
CA LEU A 84 5.95 1.32 9.96
C LEU A 84 7.00 0.97 8.88
N ILE A 85 6.62 0.19 7.86
CA ILE A 85 7.48 -0.18 6.73
C ILE A 85 7.91 1.06 5.96
N VAL A 86 6.97 1.94 5.60
CA VAL A 86 7.28 3.19 4.91
C VAL A 86 8.21 4.05 5.75
N LYS A 87 7.92 4.24 7.04
CA LYS A 87 8.79 5.02 7.94
C LYS A 87 10.19 4.44 8.03
N THR A 88 10.31 3.15 8.30
CA THR A 88 11.63 2.50 8.48
C THR A 88 12.40 2.44 7.17
N GLY A 89 11.74 2.18 6.04
CA GLY A 89 12.33 2.21 4.71
C GLY A 89 12.88 3.59 4.35
N MET A 90 12.12 4.66 4.64
CA MET A 90 12.60 6.04 4.47
C MET A 90 13.81 6.34 5.37
N GLN A 91 13.82 5.81 6.60
CA GLN A 91 14.97 5.95 7.48
C GLN A 91 16.19 5.19 6.95
N VAL A 92 16.04 3.97 6.46
CA VAL A 92 17.13 3.21 5.83
C VAL A 92 17.70 3.97 4.63
N ARG A 93 16.84 4.56 3.78
CA ARG A 93 17.24 5.24 2.54
C ARG A 93 17.90 6.59 2.80
N PHE A 94 17.38 7.41 3.72
CA PHE A 94 17.75 8.82 3.83
C PHE A 94 18.51 9.19 5.11
N SER A 95 18.61 8.29 6.12
CA SER A 95 19.36 8.62 7.34
C SER A 95 20.85 8.56 7.14
N ARG A 96 21.52 9.69 7.28
CA ARG A 96 23.00 9.78 7.22
C ARG A 96 23.68 9.14 8.43
N ARG A 97 23.03 9.12 9.60
CA ARG A 97 23.54 8.53 10.85
C ARG A 97 22.67 7.34 11.23
N GLY A 98 23.29 6.15 11.20
CA GLY A 98 22.62 4.93 11.64
C GLY A 98 22.36 4.92 13.14
N ALA A 99 21.32 4.19 13.57
CA ALA A 99 21.00 3.96 14.98
C ALA A 99 22.01 3.06 15.71
N GLY A 100 23.03 2.55 15.04
CA GLY A 100 24.01 1.57 15.52
C GLY A 100 23.97 0.31 14.68
N TYR A 101 24.74 -0.70 15.10
CA TYR A 101 24.86 -1.98 14.41
C TYR A 101 24.50 -3.11 15.36
N LEU A 102 23.69 -4.05 14.88
CA LEU A 102 23.34 -5.29 15.54
C LEU A 102 24.25 -6.42 15.04
N LYS A 103 24.88 -7.16 15.95
CA LYS A 103 25.46 -8.46 15.70
C LYS A 103 24.44 -9.52 16.20
N PRO A 104 23.70 -10.21 15.30
CA PRO A 104 22.70 -11.17 15.70
C PRO A 104 23.29 -12.33 16.52
N LYS A 105 22.51 -12.83 17.48
CA LYS A 105 22.85 -14.07 18.24
C LYS A 105 22.75 -15.29 17.36
N TRP A 106 21.80 -15.30 16.44
CA TRP A 106 21.51 -16.40 15.54
C TRP A 106 21.16 -15.90 14.14
N PRO A 107 21.65 -16.56 13.08
CA PRO A 107 22.74 -17.54 13.08
C PRO A 107 24.08 -16.90 13.51
N ARG A 108 24.93 -17.64 14.23
CA ARG A 108 26.19 -17.10 14.82
C ARG A 108 27.12 -16.45 13.80
N LYS A 109 27.10 -16.89 12.54
CA LYS A 109 27.94 -16.37 11.45
C LYS A 109 27.31 -15.18 10.70
N SER A 110 26.15 -14.67 11.14
CA SER A 110 25.52 -13.52 10.50
C SER A 110 26.42 -12.28 10.51
N PRO A 111 26.46 -11.50 9.42
CA PRO A 111 27.18 -10.24 9.40
C PRO A 111 26.51 -9.23 10.36
N LYS A 112 27.26 -8.18 10.73
CA LYS A 112 26.68 -7.02 11.40
C LYS A 112 25.69 -6.33 10.45
N VAL A 113 24.53 -5.95 10.95
CA VAL A 113 23.48 -5.26 10.21
C VAL A 113 23.13 -3.94 10.89
N SER A 114 22.82 -2.90 10.12
CA SER A 114 22.33 -1.65 10.69
C SER A 114 21.04 -1.90 11.48
N VAL A 115 20.91 -1.28 12.66
CA VAL A 115 19.67 -1.37 13.46
C VAL A 115 18.47 -0.89 12.68
N LEU A 116 18.61 0.14 11.81
CA LEU A 116 17.51 0.61 10.96
C LEU A 116 17.09 -0.47 9.96
N GLN A 117 18.05 -1.10 9.29
CA GLN A 117 17.75 -2.18 8.34
C GLN A 117 17.16 -3.40 9.04
N PHE A 118 17.68 -3.77 10.22
CA PHE A 118 17.13 -4.86 11.02
C PHE A 118 15.66 -4.58 11.39
N THR A 119 15.35 -3.36 11.85
CA THR A 119 13.99 -2.99 12.22
C THR A 119 13.05 -3.01 11.01
N HIS A 120 13.51 -2.54 9.85
CA HIS A 120 12.71 -2.61 8.61
C HIS A 120 12.38 -4.06 8.25
N VAL A 121 13.39 -4.93 8.16
CA VAL A 121 13.20 -6.35 7.84
C VAL A 121 12.31 -7.06 8.89
N LEU A 122 12.43 -6.72 10.17
CA LEU A 122 11.57 -7.31 11.21
C LEU A 122 10.10 -6.95 11.00
N VAL A 123 9.81 -5.69 10.71
CA VAL A 123 8.43 -5.24 10.42
C VAL A 123 7.93 -5.86 9.12
N ASP A 124 8.78 -5.98 8.09
CA ASP A 124 8.43 -6.66 6.83
C ASP A 124 8.04 -8.12 7.07
N VAL A 125 8.79 -8.85 7.91
CA VAL A 125 8.46 -10.25 8.24
C VAL A 125 7.11 -10.36 8.94
N LEU A 126 6.80 -9.47 9.90
CA LEU A 126 5.50 -9.45 10.57
C LEU A 126 4.36 -9.14 9.60
N TRP A 127 4.58 -8.20 8.69
CA TRP A 127 3.64 -7.89 7.61
C TRP A 127 3.44 -9.07 6.65
N MET A 128 4.52 -9.76 6.26
CA MET A 128 4.45 -10.95 5.41
C MET A 128 3.66 -12.08 6.07
N VAL A 129 3.84 -12.29 7.38
CA VAL A 129 3.07 -13.30 8.12
C VAL A 129 1.58 -12.95 8.13
N SER A 130 1.23 -11.68 8.41
CA SER A 130 -0.17 -11.25 8.36
C SER A 130 -0.77 -11.34 6.96
N GLY A 131 0.01 -11.01 5.92
CA GLY A 131 -0.37 -11.15 4.52
C GLY A 131 -0.58 -12.61 4.09
N LEU A 132 0.29 -13.52 4.56
CA LEU A 132 0.13 -14.96 4.31
C LEU A 132 -1.17 -15.49 4.96
N VAL A 133 -1.44 -15.10 6.20
CA VAL A 133 -2.69 -15.46 6.89
C VAL A 133 -3.89 -14.92 6.10
N TYR A 134 -3.83 -13.68 5.62
CA TYR A 134 -4.88 -13.09 4.79
C TYR A 134 -5.14 -13.91 3.52
N VAL A 135 -4.08 -14.24 2.76
CA VAL A 135 -4.20 -15.01 1.51
C VAL A 135 -4.77 -16.40 1.78
N VAL A 136 -4.29 -17.11 2.80
CA VAL A 136 -4.79 -18.44 3.16
C VAL A 136 -6.28 -18.39 3.53
N LEU A 137 -6.68 -17.47 4.41
CA LEU A 137 -8.08 -17.32 4.82
C LEU A 137 -8.98 -16.88 3.65
N MET A 138 -8.48 -16.05 2.76
CA MET A 138 -9.18 -15.60 1.55
C MET A 138 -9.53 -16.80 0.65
N PHE A 139 -8.59 -17.72 0.43
CA PHE A 139 -8.85 -18.93 -0.37
C PHE A 139 -9.76 -19.93 0.35
N ILE A 140 -9.52 -20.22 1.64
CA ILE A 140 -10.33 -21.16 2.42
C ILE A 140 -11.78 -20.68 2.53
N SER A 141 -12.01 -19.36 2.66
CA SER A 141 -13.36 -18.79 2.78
C SER A 141 -14.09 -18.58 1.46
N GLY A 142 -13.48 -18.84 0.32
CA GLY A 142 -14.05 -18.55 -1.01
C GLY A 142 -14.06 -17.06 -1.40
N ARG A 143 -13.57 -16.14 -0.55
CA ARG A 143 -13.58 -14.69 -0.79
C ARG A 143 -12.61 -14.22 -1.86
N TRP A 144 -11.76 -15.13 -2.37
CA TRP A 144 -10.82 -14.84 -3.44
C TRP A 144 -11.52 -14.34 -4.73
N VAL A 145 -12.77 -14.71 -4.95
CA VAL A 145 -13.57 -14.25 -6.12
C VAL A 145 -13.75 -12.74 -6.15
N ARG A 146 -13.63 -12.05 -5.01
CA ARG A 146 -13.69 -10.58 -4.95
C ARG A 146 -12.42 -9.88 -5.42
N LEU A 147 -11.29 -10.59 -5.46
CA LEU A 147 -9.97 -10.03 -5.75
C LEU A 147 -9.37 -10.59 -7.03
N ILE A 148 -9.67 -11.84 -7.38
CA ILE A 148 -9.09 -12.53 -8.53
C ILE A 148 -10.12 -12.59 -9.64
N PRO A 149 -9.91 -11.88 -10.76
CA PRO A 149 -10.84 -11.92 -11.89
C PRO A 149 -10.87 -13.31 -12.50
N THR A 150 -12.07 -13.84 -12.71
CA THR A 150 -12.32 -15.15 -13.34
C THR A 150 -12.83 -15.04 -14.77
N SER A 151 -13.20 -13.84 -15.21
CA SER A 151 -13.73 -13.54 -16.53
C SER A 151 -12.98 -12.39 -17.19
N TRP A 152 -12.81 -12.44 -18.50
CA TRP A 152 -12.15 -11.39 -19.29
C TRP A 152 -12.98 -10.11 -19.42
N ASP A 153 -14.27 -10.14 -19.09
CA ASP A 153 -15.14 -8.97 -19.06
C ASP A 153 -14.71 -7.94 -18.01
N VAL A 154 -13.92 -8.37 -17.01
CA VAL A 154 -13.33 -7.50 -15.99
C VAL A 154 -12.62 -6.27 -16.60
N PHE A 155 -11.96 -6.41 -17.75
CA PHE A 155 -11.28 -5.28 -18.39
C PHE A 155 -12.26 -4.27 -18.98
N ALA A 156 -13.35 -4.75 -19.61
CA ALA A 156 -14.39 -3.87 -20.14
C ALA A 156 -15.16 -3.15 -19.02
N HIS A 157 -15.55 -3.88 -17.96
CA HIS A 157 -16.14 -3.30 -16.75
C HIS A 157 -15.21 -2.31 -16.08
N SER A 158 -13.91 -2.61 -15.99
CA SER A 158 -12.91 -1.71 -15.40
C SER A 158 -12.75 -0.42 -16.21
N ALA A 159 -12.73 -0.50 -17.55
CA ALA A 159 -12.68 0.68 -18.42
C ALA A 159 -13.94 1.54 -18.26
N SER A 160 -15.12 0.91 -18.15
CA SER A 160 -16.38 1.61 -17.88
C SER A 160 -16.35 2.35 -16.54
N VAL A 161 -15.91 1.69 -15.46
CA VAL A 161 -15.76 2.30 -14.13
C VAL A 161 -14.76 3.46 -14.15
N ALA A 162 -13.61 3.29 -14.82
CA ALA A 162 -12.63 4.36 -14.95
C ALA A 162 -13.23 5.59 -15.66
N LEU A 163 -14.01 5.36 -16.73
CA LEU A 163 -14.72 6.44 -17.44
C LEU A 163 -15.76 7.13 -16.54
N GLN A 164 -16.53 6.36 -15.75
CA GLN A 164 -17.50 6.88 -14.80
C GLN A 164 -16.80 7.76 -13.72
N TYR A 165 -15.68 7.34 -13.16
CA TYR A 165 -14.92 8.15 -12.20
C TYR A 165 -14.34 9.43 -12.85
N LEU A 166 -13.75 9.32 -14.05
CA LEU A 166 -13.16 10.47 -14.76
C LEU A 166 -14.20 11.49 -15.19
N SER A 167 -15.44 11.06 -15.48
CA SER A 167 -16.55 11.95 -15.86
C SER A 167 -17.39 12.45 -14.68
N PHE A 168 -17.01 12.11 -13.44
CA PHE A 168 -17.73 12.42 -12.19
C PHE A 168 -19.15 11.83 -12.11
N HIS A 169 -19.42 10.77 -12.86
CA HIS A 169 -20.65 9.97 -12.78
C HIS A 169 -20.35 8.69 -12.02
N TRP A 170 -20.18 8.83 -10.71
CA TRP A 170 -19.73 7.76 -9.82
C TRP A 170 -20.63 6.52 -9.91
N PRO A 171 -20.08 5.33 -10.10
CA PRO A 171 -20.88 4.12 -10.15
C PRO A 171 -21.59 3.88 -8.81
N ALA A 172 -22.83 3.42 -8.88
CA ALA A 172 -23.62 3.04 -7.70
C ALA A 172 -23.19 1.65 -7.20
N ASP A 173 -21.96 1.52 -6.75
CA ASP A 173 -21.39 0.25 -6.31
C ASP A 173 -21.89 -0.13 -4.91
N ASN A 174 -22.19 -1.42 -4.72
CA ASN A 174 -22.39 -1.99 -3.40
C ASN A 174 -21.16 -2.81 -2.99
N GLY A 175 -20.18 -2.16 -2.39
CA GLY A 175 -18.94 -2.78 -1.93
C GLY A 175 -19.14 -3.88 -0.87
N TRP A 176 -20.33 -4.03 -0.32
CA TRP A 176 -20.70 -5.13 0.55
C TRP A 176 -20.90 -6.44 -0.23
N ILE A 177 -21.46 -6.36 -1.43
CA ILE A 177 -21.75 -7.54 -2.28
C ILE A 177 -20.55 -7.83 -3.19
N ALA A 178 -20.05 -6.83 -3.91
CA ALA A 178 -18.93 -6.98 -4.83
C ALA A 178 -18.11 -5.71 -4.88
N TYR A 179 -16.80 -5.84 -5.17
CA TYR A 179 -15.99 -4.71 -5.60
C TYR A 179 -16.23 -4.46 -7.09
N ASN A 180 -16.17 -3.20 -7.52
CA ASN A 180 -16.20 -2.95 -8.95
C ASN A 180 -14.91 -3.46 -9.62
N ALA A 181 -14.98 -3.66 -10.93
CA ALA A 181 -13.92 -4.28 -11.70
C ALA A 181 -12.58 -3.52 -11.63
N LEU A 182 -12.61 -2.18 -11.54
CA LEU A 182 -11.40 -1.37 -11.37
C LEU A 182 -10.79 -1.57 -9.97
N GLN A 183 -11.61 -1.64 -8.92
CA GLN A 183 -11.15 -2.00 -7.58
C GLN A 183 -10.58 -3.41 -7.56
N MET A 184 -11.26 -4.39 -8.17
CA MET A 184 -10.79 -5.78 -8.26
C MET A 184 -9.42 -5.86 -8.92
N LEU A 185 -9.22 -5.28 -10.10
CA LEU A 185 -7.92 -5.27 -10.80
C LEU A 185 -6.84 -4.56 -10.00
N THR A 186 -7.18 -3.46 -9.36
CA THR A 186 -6.24 -2.69 -8.54
C THR A 186 -5.82 -3.49 -7.30
N TYR A 187 -6.75 -4.12 -6.59
CA TYR A 187 -6.45 -4.96 -5.43
C TYR A 187 -5.69 -6.22 -5.83
N PHE A 188 -6.04 -6.83 -6.97
CA PHE A 188 -5.25 -7.93 -7.55
C PHE A 188 -3.79 -7.49 -7.79
N ALA A 189 -3.59 -6.34 -8.42
CA ALA A 189 -2.24 -5.81 -8.69
C ALA A 189 -1.47 -5.53 -7.38
N VAL A 190 -2.12 -4.97 -6.37
CA VAL A 190 -1.50 -4.71 -5.06
C VAL A 190 -1.10 -6.01 -4.37
N VAL A 191 -2.00 -6.99 -4.29
CA VAL A 191 -1.76 -8.24 -3.53
C VAL A 191 -0.83 -9.19 -4.30
N PHE A 192 -1.03 -9.38 -5.61
CA PHE A 192 -0.36 -10.43 -6.37
C PHE A 192 0.78 -9.94 -7.28
N ILE A 193 0.97 -8.63 -7.45
CA ILE A 193 2.09 -8.06 -8.21
C ILE A 193 2.98 -7.21 -7.32
N LEU A 194 2.47 -6.12 -6.73
CA LEU A 194 3.29 -5.20 -5.94
C LEU A 194 3.86 -5.86 -4.69
N THR A 195 3.06 -6.68 -3.99
CA THR A 195 3.51 -7.39 -2.78
C THR A 195 4.66 -8.37 -3.07
N PRO A 196 4.59 -9.30 -4.04
CA PRO A 196 5.72 -10.14 -4.43
C PRO A 196 6.95 -9.33 -4.88
N LEU A 197 6.77 -8.24 -5.63
CA LEU A 197 7.88 -7.38 -6.04
C LEU A 197 8.58 -6.75 -4.83
N ALA A 198 7.82 -6.23 -3.86
CA ALA A 198 8.37 -5.67 -2.63
C ALA A 198 9.14 -6.72 -1.82
N ILE A 199 8.58 -7.93 -1.67
CA ILE A 199 9.18 -9.05 -0.93
C ILE A 199 10.49 -9.50 -1.61
N ILE A 200 10.46 -9.80 -2.90
CA ILE A 200 11.62 -10.33 -3.63
C ILE A 200 12.75 -9.30 -3.66
N THR A 201 12.43 -8.04 -3.94
CA THR A 201 13.44 -6.98 -3.99
C THR A 201 13.97 -6.63 -2.60
N GLY A 202 13.13 -6.62 -1.57
CA GLY A 202 13.52 -6.45 -0.17
C GLY A 202 14.42 -7.59 0.32
N TRP A 203 14.05 -8.84 0.02
CA TRP A 203 14.89 -10.01 0.33
C TRP A 203 16.24 -9.93 -0.36
N ARG A 204 16.29 -9.54 -1.65
CA ARG A 204 17.57 -9.30 -2.37
C ARG A 204 18.48 -8.30 -1.67
N MET A 205 17.92 -7.27 -1.05
CA MET A 205 18.66 -6.24 -0.35
C MET A 205 19.00 -6.60 1.11
N SER A 206 18.43 -7.68 1.63
CA SER A 206 18.68 -8.16 2.98
C SER A 206 19.99 -8.96 3.10
N THR A 207 20.44 -9.17 4.33
CA THR A 207 21.59 -10.06 4.62
C THR A 207 21.26 -11.55 4.51
N LEU A 208 19.99 -11.89 4.33
CA LEU A 208 19.49 -13.26 4.19
C LEU A 208 19.53 -13.78 2.75
N TRP A 209 19.90 -12.93 1.79
CA TRP A 209 19.97 -13.31 0.37
C TRP A 209 21.13 -14.26 0.10
N PRO A 210 20.88 -15.41 -0.58
CA PRO A 210 21.94 -16.35 -0.95
C PRO A 210 22.91 -15.76 -1.95
N LYS A 211 24.21 -15.67 -1.60
CA LYS A 211 25.26 -15.06 -2.46
C LYS A 211 25.35 -15.67 -3.86
N LYS A 212 25.06 -16.97 -3.98
CA LYS A 212 25.06 -17.69 -5.27
C LYS A 212 24.07 -17.14 -6.30
N TRP A 213 23.04 -16.39 -5.85
CA TRP A 213 22.03 -15.78 -6.74
C TRP A 213 22.34 -14.32 -7.11
N ASN A 214 23.49 -13.78 -6.72
CA ASN A 214 23.85 -12.38 -6.98
C ASN A 214 23.90 -12.03 -8.47
N GLN A 215 24.32 -12.99 -9.33
CA GLN A 215 24.37 -12.78 -10.78
C GLN A 215 22.97 -12.82 -11.41
N ALA A 216 22.10 -13.72 -10.94
CA ALA A 216 20.72 -13.86 -11.44
C ALA A 216 19.86 -12.63 -11.14
N PHE A 217 20.07 -11.99 -9.98
CA PHE A 217 19.34 -10.78 -9.61
C PHE A 217 20.31 -9.74 -9.03
N PRO A 218 20.88 -8.85 -9.85
CA PRO A 218 21.83 -7.83 -9.43
C PRO A 218 21.24 -6.80 -8.45
N MET A 219 22.04 -6.33 -7.50
CA MET A 219 21.61 -5.34 -6.50
C MET A 219 21.05 -4.03 -7.09
N PRO A 220 21.62 -3.46 -8.17
CA PRO A 220 21.05 -2.26 -8.79
C PRO A 220 19.61 -2.43 -9.24
N TRP A 221 19.26 -3.61 -9.79
CA TRP A 221 17.87 -3.91 -10.22
C TRP A 221 16.92 -3.99 -9.04
N ALA A 222 17.32 -4.65 -7.97
CA ALA A 222 16.51 -4.69 -6.75
C ALA A 222 16.19 -3.28 -6.22
N ARG A 223 17.20 -2.41 -6.18
CA ARG A 223 17.04 -1.00 -5.76
C ARG A 223 16.17 -0.19 -6.72
N ALA A 224 16.32 -0.41 -8.04
CA ALA A 224 15.56 0.28 -9.07
C ALA A 224 14.07 -0.10 -9.04
N ILE A 225 13.71 -1.30 -8.56
CA ILE A 225 12.34 -1.78 -8.46
C ILE A 225 11.73 -1.46 -7.09
N HIS A 226 12.45 -1.69 -5.99
CA HIS A 226 11.90 -1.62 -4.64
C HIS A 226 11.34 -0.24 -4.27
N PHE A 227 12.08 0.82 -4.57
CA PHE A 227 11.63 2.17 -4.23
C PHE A 227 10.43 2.64 -5.07
N PRO A 228 10.39 2.46 -6.41
CA PRO A 228 9.18 2.70 -7.19
C PRO A 228 7.98 1.86 -6.75
N THR A 229 8.17 0.62 -6.30
CA THR A 229 7.09 -0.20 -5.72
C THR A 229 6.49 0.48 -4.47
N MET A 230 7.32 1.05 -3.60
CA MET A 230 6.85 1.85 -2.46
C MET A 230 6.05 3.08 -2.91
N ILE A 231 6.50 3.77 -3.98
CA ILE A 231 5.77 4.92 -4.53
C ILE A 231 4.41 4.47 -5.09
N ALA A 232 4.35 3.33 -5.78
CA ALA A 232 3.10 2.76 -6.28
C ALA A 232 2.11 2.44 -5.15
N TYR A 233 2.57 1.88 -4.03
CA TYR A 233 1.75 1.71 -2.83
C TYR A 233 1.25 3.04 -2.27
N GLY A 234 2.11 4.05 -2.20
CA GLY A 234 1.73 5.39 -1.74
C GLY A 234 0.65 6.02 -2.61
N LEU A 235 0.79 5.92 -3.94
CA LEU A 235 -0.22 6.38 -4.89
C LEU A 235 -1.54 5.62 -4.72
N PHE A 236 -1.47 4.29 -4.63
CA PHE A 236 -2.64 3.46 -4.35
C PHE A 236 -3.37 3.92 -3.07
N VAL A 237 -2.65 4.14 -1.97
CA VAL A 237 -3.25 4.58 -0.70
C VAL A 237 -3.93 5.94 -0.85
N VAL A 238 -3.31 6.91 -1.54
CA VAL A 238 -3.91 8.23 -1.77
C VAL A 238 -5.21 8.11 -2.56
N VAL A 239 -5.18 7.41 -3.70
CA VAL A 239 -6.38 7.21 -4.54
C VAL A 239 -7.46 6.45 -3.76
N HIS A 240 -7.08 5.39 -3.03
CA HIS A 240 -8.00 4.60 -2.20
C HIS A 240 -8.69 5.46 -1.14
N LEU A 241 -7.97 6.31 -0.42
CA LEU A 241 -8.55 7.20 0.59
C LEU A 241 -9.49 8.23 -0.02
N VAL A 242 -9.15 8.80 -1.18
CA VAL A 242 -10.04 9.71 -1.90
C VAL A 242 -11.34 9.01 -2.29
N LEU A 243 -11.26 7.80 -2.86
CA LEU A 243 -12.44 7.03 -3.25
C LEU A 243 -13.29 6.64 -2.03
N VAL A 244 -12.68 6.13 -0.95
CA VAL A 244 -13.39 5.80 0.30
C VAL A 244 -14.16 7.01 0.85
N ALA A 245 -13.54 8.20 0.81
CA ALA A 245 -14.18 9.44 1.29
C ALA A 245 -15.33 9.89 0.37
N SER A 246 -15.18 9.72 -0.94
CA SER A 246 -16.11 10.23 -1.95
C SER A 246 -17.31 9.32 -2.21
N THR A 247 -17.17 8.00 -1.97
CA THR A 247 -18.21 7.00 -2.30
C THR A 247 -19.05 6.55 -1.09
N GLY A 248 -18.97 7.27 0.04
CA GLY A 248 -19.75 6.97 1.23
C GLY A 248 -18.86 6.57 2.43
N LEU A 249 -18.20 7.56 3.03
CA LEU A 249 -17.19 7.38 4.08
C LEU A 249 -17.66 6.47 5.23
N ILE A 250 -18.83 6.74 5.82
CA ILE A 250 -19.31 6.01 7.01
C ILE A 250 -19.57 4.55 6.68
N GLN A 251 -20.26 4.27 5.56
CA GLN A 251 -20.57 2.92 5.14
C GLN A 251 -19.28 2.14 4.79
N ASN A 252 -18.34 2.76 4.05
CA ASN A 252 -17.05 2.16 3.71
C ASN A 252 -16.22 1.83 4.96
N LEU A 253 -16.22 2.70 5.97
CA LEU A 253 -15.56 2.43 7.24
C LEU A 253 -16.23 1.28 8.00
N ASN A 254 -17.58 1.20 8.00
CA ASN A 254 -18.29 0.08 8.60
C ASN A 254 -17.98 -1.24 7.90
N HIS A 255 -17.91 -1.26 6.56
CA HIS A 255 -17.55 -2.45 5.80
C HIS A 255 -16.15 -2.97 6.18
N MET A 256 -15.16 -2.06 6.35
CA MET A 256 -13.74 -2.43 6.46
C MET A 256 -13.19 -2.44 7.90
N PHE A 257 -13.88 -1.86 8.86
CA PHE A 257 -13.41 -1.81 10.26
C PHE A 257 -14.36 -2.44 11.26
N ALA A 258 -15.65 -2.60 10.90
CA ALA A 258 -16.66 -3.16 11.80
C ALA A 258 -17.37 -4.41 11.25
N ALA A 259 -17.09 -4.83 10.02
CA ALA A 259 -17.78 -5.94 9.32
C ALA A 259 -19.33 -5.77 9.33
N ARG A 260 -19.82 -4.55 9.09
CA ARG A 260 -21.23 -4.17 9.15
C ARG A 260 -21.65 -3.45 7.89
N ASN A 261 -22.91 -3.69 7.46
CA ASN A 261 -23.53 -2.99 6.34
C ASN A 261 -24.65 -2.07 6.85
N ASP A 262 -24.27 -1.09 7.65
CA ASP A 262 -25.19 -0.08 8.21
C ASP A 262 -24.51 1.31 8.26
N ASN A 263 -25.24 2.33 8.69
CA ASN A 263 -24.77 3.69 8.84
C ASN A 263 -24.37 4.05 10.29
N SER A 264 -24.07 3.04 11.12
CA SER A 264 -23.57 3.29 12.49
C SER A 264 -22.17 3.90 12.45
N LEU A 265 -21.74 4.47 13.57
CA LEU A 265 -20.40 5.07 13.69
C LEU A 265 -19.32 4.08 14.16
N TRP A 266 -19.63 2.78 14.31
CA TRP A 266 -18.67 1.80 14.83
C TRP A 266 -17.43 1.68 13.95
N GLY A 267 -17.58 1.64 12.63
CA GLY A 267 -16.46 1.61 11.71
C GLY A 267 -15.56 2.85 11.83
N LEU A 268 -16.13 4.02 12.02
CA LEU A 268 -15.39 5.27 12.27
C LEU A 268 -14.61 5.20 13.58
N VAL A 269 -15.24 4.75 14.67
CA VAL A 269 -14.58 4.64 15.99
C VAL A 269 -13.38 3.70 15.89
N VAL A 270 -13.56 2.50 15.31
CA VAL A 270 -12.47 1.53 15.15
C VAL A 270 -11.37 2.09 14.26
N ALA A 271 -11.72 2.73 13.14
CA ALA A 271 -10.74 3.35 12.23
C ALA A 271 -9.91 4.43 12.95
N VAL A 272 -10.54 5.31 13.73
CA VAL A 272 -9.83 6.35 14.52
C VAL A 272 -8.87 5.71 15.53
N VAL A 273 -9.30 4.66 16.24
CA VAL A 273 -8.43 3.93 17.18
C VAL A 273 -7.24 3.31 16.45
N VAL A 274 -7.45 2.63 15.32
CA VAL A 274 -6.37 2.02 14.53
C VAL A 274 -5.39 3.08 14.02
N LEU A 275 -5.89 4.21 13.52
CA LEU A 275 -5.05 5.31 13.04
C LEU A 275 -4.27 5.97 14.19
N ALA A 276 -4.90 6.17 15.35
CA ALA A 276 -4.23 6.73 16.55
C ALA A 276 -3.11 5.81 17.04
N LEU A 277 -3.35 4.48 17.13
CA LEU A 277 -2.35 3.50 17.50
C LEU A 277 -1.20 3.45 16.47
N THR A 278 -1.53 3.53 15.19
CA THR A 278 -0.54 3.57 14.11
C THR A 278 0.32 4.83 14.18
N ALA A 279 -0.30 5.99 14.39
CA ALA A 279 0.40 7.27 14.58
C ALA A 279 1.30 7.23 15.82
N PHE A 280 0.80 6.72 16.94
CA PHE A 280 1.59 6.57 18.18
C PHE A 280 2.79 5.64 17.98
N ALA A 281 2.60 4.47 17.36
CA ALA A 281 3.67 3.53 17.06
C ALA A 281 4.71 4.13 16.09
N THR A 282 4.27 4.78 15.03
CA THR A 282 5.18 5.46 14.10
C THR A 282 5.93 6.60 14.77
N TRP A 283 5.28 7.42 15.60
CA TRP A 283 5.95 8.47 16.36
C TRP A 283 6.96 7.91 17.38
N GLY A 284 6.58 6.83 18.09
CA GLY A 284 7.40 6.16 19.12
C GLY A 284 8.60 5.40 18.55
N LEU A 285 8.56 4.96 17.29
CA LEU A 285 9.63 4.17 16.67
C LEU A 285 10.86 5.05 16.36
N LYS A 286 11.52 5.52 17.44
CA LYS A 286 12.76 6.33 17.40
C LYS A 286 14.00 5.42 17.44
N PRO A 287 15.19 5.91 16.99
CA PRO A 287 16.44 5.14 17.02
C PRO A 287 16.81 4.56 18.38
N VAL A 288 16.42 5.21 19.48
CA VAL A 288 16.65 4.72 20.86
C VAL A 288 15.85 3.47 21.10
N LEU A 289 14.54 3.50 20.80
CA LEU A 289 13.65 2.36 20.98
C LEU A 289 14.05 1.19 20.08
N MET A 290 14.39 1.46 18.81
CA MET A 290 14.89 0.44 17.89
C MET A 290 16.14 -0.27 18.43
N ARG A 291 17.08 0.45 19.05
CA ARG A 291 18.25 -0.15 19.69
C ARG A 291 17.87 -1.05 20.85
N THR A 292 16.97 -0.60 21.71
CA THR A 292 16.49 -1.39 22.85
C THR A 292 15.86 -2.70 22.36
N PHE A 293 14.99 -2.64 21.37
CA PHE A 293 14.41 -3.85 20.77
C PHE A 293 15.47 -4.75 20.13
N ALA A 294 16.43 -4.18 19.41
CA ALA A 294 17.48 -4.95 18.75
C ALA A 294 18.37 -5.73 19.76
N THR A 295 18.51 -5.26 21.02
CA THR A 295 19.28 -5.99 22.04
C THR A 295 18.69 -7.36 22.39
N LEU A 296 17.39 -7.56 22.18
CA LEU A 296 16.74 -8.88 22.37
C LEU A 296 17.29 -9.92 21.38
N PHE A 297 17.70 -9.48 20.20
CA PHE A 297 18.14 -10.35 19.08
C PHE A 297 19.67 -10.46 18.98
N GLY A 298 20.44 -9.63 19.69
CA GLY A 298 21.88 -9.67 19.61
C GLY A 298 22.58 -8.54 20.35
N ARG A 299 23.89 -8.44 20.10
CA ARG A 299 24.72 -7.38 20.68
C ARG A 299 24.65 -6.11 19.80
N VAL A 300 24.19 -5.03 20.37
CA VAL A 300 24.13 -3.71 19.70
C VAL A 300 25.37 -2.90 20.06
N THR A 301 26.07 -2.41 19.04
CA THR A 301 27.23 -1.52 19.19
C THR A 301 26.87 -0.14 18.63
N ARG A 302 27.21 0.91 19.40
CA ARG A 302 27.37 2.25 18.82
C ARG A 302 28.68 2.18 18.04
N ARG A 303 28.75 2.67 16.84
CA ARG A 303 29.98 2.60 16.02
C ARG A 303 31.19 2.02 16.67
#